data_09302df8c43455c3a277ab5d873517c1
#
_entry.id   09302df8c43455c3a277ab5d873517c1
#
_cell.length_a   1.000
_cell.length_b   1.000
_cell.length_c   1.000
_cell.angle_alpha   90.00
_cell.angle_beta   90.00
_cell.angle_gamma   90.00
#
_symmetry.space_group_name_H-M   'P 1'
#
loop_
_entity.id
_entity.type
_entity.pdbx_description
1 polymer ?
#
loop_
_entity_poly.entity_id
_entity_poly.type
_entity_poly.pdbx_seq_one_letter_code
_entity_poly.pdbx_strand_id
1 'polypeptide(L)' 'MTEYRFTDYFENEALRKRPYLKKEWCVRVCENPLKVEPQENNRFRFWGEIAELEGRILRVITLDDKKTIHNAFPDRRFKK' A
#
# COMPACT_ATOMS: atom_id res chain seq x y z
N MET A 1 -11.08 -8.88 -13.61
CA MET A 1 -10.87 -8.81 -12.16
C MET A 1 -9.38 -8.88 -11.87
N THR A 2 -8.90 -7.98 -11.05
CA THR A 2 -7.47 -7.89 -10.76
C THR A 2 -7.13 -8.69 -9.50
N GLU A 3 -6.16 -9.59 -9.63
CA GLU A 3 -5.70 -10.36 -8.49
C GLU A 3 -4.46 -9.72 -7.89
N TYR A 4 -4.50 -9.48 -6.59
CA TYR A 4 -3.39 -8.93 -5.84
C TYR A 4 -2.76 -10.02 -5.00
N ARG A 5 -1.45 -9.90 -4.79
CA ARG A 5 -0.69 -10.83 -3.96
C ARG A 5 0.02 -10.06 -2.86
N PHE A 6 0.44 -10.78 -1.85
CA PHE A 6 1.12 -10.18 -0.71
C PHE A 6 2.39 -10.97 -0.43
N THR A 7 3.51 -10.27 -0.23
CA THR A 7 4.77 -10.96 0.06
C THR A 7 4.75 -11.51 1.49
N ASP A 8 5.64 -12.46 1.75
CA ASP A 8 5.81 -12.98 3.12
C ASP A 8 6.19 -11.86 4.07
N TYR A 9 7.00 -10.91 3.60
CA TYR A 9 7.36 -9.74 4.41
C TYR A 9 6.11 -8.98 4.82
N PHE A 10 5.20 -8.73 3.88
CA PHE A 10 3.97 -8.00 4.19
C PHE A 10 3.16 -8.75 5.25
N GLU A 11 2.97 -10.05 5.07
CA GLU A 11 2.13 -10.82 5.98
C GLU A 11 2.77 -11.02 7.35
N ASN A 12 4.09 -11.18 7.40
CA ASN A 12 4.78 -11.50 8.64
C ASN A 12 5.33 -10.28 9.36
N GLU A 13 5.70 -9.23 8.63
CA GLU A 13 6.32 -8.05 9.22
C GLU A 13 5.42 -6.82 9.20
N ALA A 14 4.87 -6.48 8.03
CA ALA A 14 4.09 -5.26 7.93
C ALA A 14 2.80 -5.34 8.74
N LEU A 15 2.07 -6.44 8.64
CA LEU A 15 0.85 -6.63 9.41
C LEU A 15 1.14 -6.79 10.91
N ARG A 16 2.28 -7.39 11.25
CA ARG A 16 2.67 -7.55 12.63
C ARG A 16 2.94 -6.21 13.31
N LYS A 17 3.65 -5.32 12.60
CA LYS A 17 3.95 -3.99 13.11
C LYS A 17 2.72 -3.09 13.16
N ARG A 18 1.77 -3.34 12.25
CA ARG A 18 0.56 -2.53 12.12
C ARG A 18 -0.65 -3.45 12.05
N PRO A 19 -1.05 -4.03 13.20
CA PRO A 19 -2.15 -5.01 13.20
C PRO A 19 -3.50 -4.43 12.80
N TYR A 20 -3.65 -3.09 12.83
CA TYR A 20 -4.88 -2.45 12.38
C TYR A 20 -5.01 -2.44 10.87
N LEU A 21 -3.90 -2.67 10.16
CA LEU A 21 -3.86 -2.56 8.71
C LEU A 21 -4.64 -3.72 8.06
N LYS A 22 -5.42 -3.40 7.04
CA LYS A 22 -6.21 -4.39 6.32
C LYS A 22 -5.72 -4.54 4.89
N LYS A 23 -5.64 -5.78 4.42
CA LYS A 23 -5.21 -6.05 3.05
C LYS A 23 -6.11 -5.36 2.04
N GLU A 24 -7.42 -5.33 2.29
CA GLU A 24 -8.36 -4.69 1.37
C GLU A 24 -8.09 -3.21 1.18
N TRP A 25 -7.58 -2.53 2.21
CA TRP A 25 -7.21 -1.12 2.08
C TRP A 25 -6.05 -0.95 1.08
N CYS A 26 -5.08 -1.85 1.16
CA CYS A 26 -3.93 -1.79 0.26
C CYS A 26 -4.36 -2.01 -1.19
N VAL A 27 -5.25 -2.97 -1.42
CA VAL A 27 -5.79 -3.21 -2.75
C VAL A 27 -6.55 -1.98 -3.24
N ARG A 28 -7.36 -1.38 -2.38
CA ARG A 28 -8.13 -0.19 -2.73
C ARG A 28 -7.22 0.96 -3.17
N VAL A 29 -6.12 1.16 -2.46
CA VAL A 29 -5.15 2.20 -2.83
C VAL A 29 -4.55 1.91 -4.20
N CYS A 30 -4.18 0.66 -4.45
CA CYS A 30 -3.59 0.29 -5.73
C CYS A 30 -4.57 0.43 -6.89
N GLU A 31 -5.86 0.22 -6.64
CA GLU A 31 -6.87 0.32 -7.69
C GLU A 31 -7.29 1.74 -7.98
N ASN A 32 -7.19 2.62 -6.99
CA ASN A 32 -7.64 4.00 -7.14
C ASN A 32 -6.71 4.98 -6.42
N PRO A 33 -5.45 5.04 -6.85
CA PRO A 33 -4.46 5.87 -6.15
C PRO A 33 -4.60 7.35 -6.44
N LEU A 34 -4.21 8.17 -5.47
CA LEU A 34 -4.06 9.61 -5.69
C LEU A 34 -2.78 9.90 -6.46
N LYS A 35 -1.76 9.07 -6.27
CA LYS A 35 -0.48 9.24 -6.92
C LYS A 35 0.24 7.92 -7.00
N VAL A 36 1.01 7.72 -8.07
CA VAL A 36 1.85 6.54 -8.25
C VAL A 36 3.23 7.01 -8.69
N GLU A 37 4.27 6.48 -8.05
CA GLU A 37 5.66 6.80 -8.42
C GLU A 37 6.51 5.55 -8.43
N PRO A 38 7.48 5.44 -9.35
CA PRO A 38 8.46 4.37 -9.29
C PRO A 38 9.41 4.59 -8.12
N GLN A 39 9.90 3.50 -7.57
CA GLN A 39 10.83 3.50 -6.46
C GLN A 39 12.01 2.61 -6.82
N GLU A 40 13.14 2.81 -6.16
CA GLU A 40 14.32 1.99 -6.39
C GLU A 40 14.03 0.51 -6.20
N ASN A 41 14.84 -0.34 -6.81
CA ASN A 41 14.74 -1.80 -6.73
C ASN A 41 13.50 -2.35 -7.42
N ASN A 42 13.07 -1.69 -8.50
CA ASN A 42 11.94 -2.13 -9.31
C ASN A 42 10.66 -2.24 -8.51
N ARG A 43 10.38 -1.20 -7.71
CA ARG A 43 9.17 -1.15 -6.91
C ARG A 43 8.39 0.10 -7.25
N PHE A 44 7.12 0.12 -6.83
CA PHE A 44 6.24 1.26 -7.04
C PHE A 44 5.60 1.67 -5.74
N ARG A 45 5.39 2.98 -5.60
CA ARG A 45 4.70 3.56 -4.45
C ARG A 45 3.34 4.06 -4.90
N PHE A 46 2.32 3.71 -4.14
CA PHE A 46 0.95 4.16 -4.38
C PHE A 46 0.47 4.89 -3.14
N TRP A 47 -0.20 6.01 -3.32
CA TRP A 47 -0.79 6.76 -2.21
C TRP A 47 -2.29 6.84 -2.42
N GLY A 48 -3.06 6.62 -1.36
CA GLY A 48 -4.49 6.73 -1.41
C GLY A 48 -5.05 7.07 -0.05
N GLU A 49 -6.21 7.70 -0.04
CA GLU A 49 -6.87 8.09 1.19
C GLU A 49 -7.76 6.94 1.68
N ILE A 50 -7.68 6.64 2.97
CA ILE A 50 -8.48 5.59 3.60
C ILE A 50 -9.39 6.24 4.63
N ALA A 51 -10.69 6.28 4.33
CA ALA A 51 -11.68 6.89 5.22
C ALA A 51 -11.69 6.21 6.59
N GLU A 52 -11.51 4.89 6.62
CA GLU A 52 -11.50 4.12 7.86
C GLU A 52 -10.32 4.47 8.77
N LEU A 53 -9.30 5.13 8.20
CA LEU A 53 -8.17 5.65 8.96
C LEU A 53 -8.30 7.15 9.19
N GLU A 54 -9.53 7.63 9.33
CA GLU A 54 -9.81 9.06 9.55
C GLU A 54 -9.30 9.93 8.39
N GLY A 55 -9.34 9.38 7.18
CA GLY A 55 -8.91 10.12 6.00
C GLY A 55 -7.40 10.21 5.83
N ARG A 56 -6.64 9.41 6.57
CA ARG A 56 -5.18 9.41 6.43
C ARG A 56 -4.78 8.81 5.09
N ILE A 57 -3.63 9.25 4.62
CA ILE A 57 -3.07 8.73 3.38
C ILE A 57 -2.27 7.47 3.68
N LEU A 58 -2.60 6.40 2.99
CA LEU A 58 -1.88 5.14 3.11
C LEU A 58 -0.91 5.02 1.94
N ARG A 59 0.36 4.77 2.25
CA ARG A 59 1.36 4.49 1.21
C ARG A 59 1.48 2.98 1.08
N VAL A 60 1.33 2.47 -0.14
CA VAL A 60 1.43 1.05 -0.43
C VAL A 60 2.60 0.84 -1.38
N ILE A 61 3.47 -0.09 -1.04
CA ILE A 61 4.64 -0.43 -1.87
C ILE A 61 4.37 -1.77 -2.55
N THR A 62 4.49 -1.78 -3.87
CA THR A 62 4.36 -3.03 -4.64
C THR A 62 5.68 -3.39 -5.28
N LEU A 63 5.79 -4.64 -5.73
CA LEU A 63 6.87 -5.05 -6.58
C LEU A 63 6.65 -4.50 -8.00
N ASP A 64 7.53 -4.86 -8.94
CA ASP A 64 7.49 -4.29 -10.28
C ASP A 64 6.24 -4.66 -11.07
N ASP A 65 5.53 -5.70 -10.65
CA ASP A 65 4.29 -6.12 -11.31
C ASP A 65 3.10 -5.24 -10.95
N LYS A 66 3.24 -4.36 -9.95
CA LYS A 66 2.17 -3.49 -9.44
C LYS A 66 0.99 -4.29 -8.87
N LYS A 67 1.18 -5.56 -8.60
CA LYS A 67 0.13 -6.46 -8.10
C LYS A 67 0.54 -7.15 -6.80
N THR A 68 1.84 -7.28 -6.56
CA THR A 68 2.33 -7.92 -5.35
C THR A 68 2.65 -6.84 -4.33
N ILE A 69 1.86 -6.76 -3.28
CA ILE A 69 2.00 -5.75 -2.25
C ILE A 69 3.06 -6.21 -1.25
N HIS A 70 4.06 -5.36 -1.04
CA HIS A 70 5.22 -5.70 -0.22
C HIS A 70 5.21 -4.99 1.14
N ASN A 71 4.69 -3.77 1.19
CA ASN A 71 4.66 -3.01 2.43
C ASN A 71 3.56 -1.96 2.35
N ALA A 72 3.13 -1.48 3.50
CA ALA A 72 2.14 -0.42 3.54
C ALA A 72 2.22 0.27 4.91
N PHE A 73 2.04 1.58 4.92
CA PHE A 73 2.04 2.34 6.16
C PHE A 73 1.41 3.71 5.93
N PRO A 74 0.85 4.33 6.97
CA PRO A 74 0.33 5.69 6.82
C PRO A 74 1.46 6.67 6.55
N ASP A 75 1.25 7.58 5.60
CA ASP A 75 2.25 8.56 5.22
C ASP A 75 1.77 9.96 5.60
N ARG A 76 2.30 10.49 6.69
CA ARG A 76 1.92 11.80 7.18
C ARG A 76 2.52 12.95 6.37
N ARG A 77 3.52 12.65 5.57
CA ARG A 77 4.22 13.67 4.78
C ARG A 77 3.59 13.92 3.43
N PHE A 78 2.72 13.02 3.00
CA PHE A 78 2.09 13.17 1.70
C PHE A 78 1.13 14.36 1.72
N LYS A 79 1.26 15.21 0.71
CA LYS A 79 0.35 16.35 0.53
C LYS A 79 -0.43 16.15 -0.77
N LYS A 80 -1.73 16.28 -0.65
CA LYS A 80 -2.62 16.13 -1.81
C LYS A 80 -2.43 17.24 -2.83
#